data_cb574828e66068f7f8abfa64d4bcf2ce
#
_entry.id   cb574828e66068f7f8abfa64d4bcf2ce
#
_cell.length_a   1.000
_cell.length_b   1.000
_cell.length_c   1.000
_cell.angle_alpha   90.00
_cell.angle_beta   90.00
_cell.angle_gamma   90.00
#
_symmetry.space_group_name_H-M   'P 1'
#
loop_
_entity.id
_entity.type
_entity.pdbx_description
1 polymer ?
#
loop_
_entity_poly.entity_id
_entity_poly.type
_entity_poly.pdbx_seq_one_letter_code
_entity_poly.pdbx_strand_id
1 'polypeptide(L)'
;HGLESVRTLAIIDEDWCIGCTLCIKACPTDAIVGGNKRMHTVIEPYCTGCELCLPVCPVDCISLVSASGEKTGWSAWSPEQAAQARSRYQWHQQRQQRDLAEHEARQALKAQDKLEHLAEHSKLTNPAALDRKRSMIEAALARAKARQAGN
;
A
#
# COMPACT_ATOMS: atom_id res chain seq x y z
N HIS A 1 28.11 -0.16 -13.32
CA HIS A 1 27.11 -1.24 -13.35
C HIS A 1 27.39 -2.15 -12.16
N GLY A 2 26.36 -2.50 -11.37
CA GLY A 2 26.49 -3.37 -10.20
C GLY A 2 26.88 -4.80 -10.59
N LEU A 3 27.39 -5.55 -9.62
CA LEU A 3 27.60 -6.99 -9.77
C LEU A 3 26.23 -7.68 -9.88
N GLU A 4 26.11 -8.64 -10.80
CA GLU A 4 24.93 -9.48 -10.86
C GLU A 4 24.87 -10.36 -9.62
N SER A 5 23.73 -10.32 -8.93
CA SER A 5 23.49 -11.13 -7.72
C SER A 5 22.57 -12.32 -8.02
N VAL A 6 22.60 -13.31 -7.15
CA VAL A 6 21.62 -14.39 -7.13
C VAL A 6 20.22 -13.84 -6.85
N ARG A 7 19.17 -14.50 -7.37
CA ARG A 7 17.81 -14.17 -6.98
C ARG A 7 17.57 -14.63 -5.54
N THR A 8 17.00 -13.76 -4.73
CA THR A 8 16.64 -14.05 -3.35
C THR A 8 15.13 -14.17 -3.19
N LEU A 9 14.70 -14.80 -2.10
CA LEU A 9 13.32 -14.80 -1.60
C LEU A 9 13.32 -14.27 -0.18
N ALA A 10 12.31 -13.49 0.15
CA ALA A 10 12.07 -13.08 1.53
C ALA A 10 11.42 -14.21 2.31
N ILE A 11 11.87 -14.42 3.53
CA ILE A 11 11.24 -15.31 4.51
C ILE A 11 10.90 -14.47 5.73
N ILE A 12 9.71 -14.66 6.28
CA ILE A 12 9.26 -14.00 7.49
C ILE A 12 9.31 -15.00 8.64
N ASP A 13 9.97 -14.61 9.72
CA ASP A 13 9.90 -15.34 10.98
C ASP A 13 8.52 -15.06 11.61
N GLU A 14 7.66 -16.08 11.56
CA GLU A 14 6.25 -15.96 11.96
C GLU A 14 6.11 -15.78 13.48
N ASP A 15 7.05 -16.30 14.29
CA ASP A 15 7.03 -16.17 15.75
C ASP A 15 7.37 -14.74 16.20
N TRP A 16 8.18 -14.02 15.42
CA TRP A 16 8.52 -12.61 15.67
C TRP A 16 7.61 -11.61 14.96
N CYS A 17 6.81 -12.07 14.02
CA CYS A 17 5.95 -11.19 13.24
C CYS A 17 4.79 -10.61 14.07
N ILE A 18 4.77 -9.29 14.25
CA ILE A 18 3.74 -8.57 15.03
C ILE A 18 2.48 -8.21 14.22
N GLY A 19 2.42 -8.55 12.95
CA GLY A 19 1.25 -8.28 12.11
C GLY A 19 1.01 -6.80 11.79
N CYS A 20 2.08 -6.00 11.63
CA CYS A 20 1.97 -4.54 11.38
C CYS A 20 1.53 -4.16 9.96
N THR A 21 1.51 -5.09 9.02
CA THR A 21 1.11 -4.94 7.60
C THR A 21 2.01 -4.04 6.74
N LEU A 22 3.12 -3.52 7.24
CA LEU A 22 4.00 -2.62 6.49
C LEU A 22 4.67 -3.33 5.31
N CYS A 23 5.14 -4.56 5.49
CA CYS A 23 5.74 -5.37 4.44
C CYS A 23 4.75 -5.72 3.32
N ILE A 24 3.47 -5.95 3.64
CA ILE A 24 2.40 -6.17 2.64
C ILE A 24 2.24 -4.93 1.76
N LYS A 25 2.22 -3.74 2.37
CA LYS A 25 2.07 -2.47 1.64
C LYS A 25 3.29 -2.14 0.78
N ALA A 26 4.48 -2.57 1.21
CA ALA A 26 5.73 -2.33 0.49
C ALA A 26 5.96 -3.32 -0.66
N CYS A 27 5.27 -4.46 -0.68
CA CYS A 27 5.49 -5.51 -1.67
C CYS A 27 4.87 -5.15 -3.03
N PRO A 28 5.66 -4.93 -4.10
CA PRO A 28 5.15 -4.49 -5.39
C PRO A 28 4.48 -5.61 -6.20
N THR A 29 4.62 -6.87 -5.79
CA THR A 29 4.06 -8.05 -6.48
C THR A 29 3.01 -8.78 -5.65
N ASP A 30 2.60 -8.21 -4.52
CA ASP A 30 1.64 -8.83 -3.60
C ASP A 30 2.04 -10.24 -3.16
N ALA A 31 3.34 -10.44 -2.97
CA ALA A 31 3.88 -11.73 -2.55
C ALA A 31 3.71 -12.00 -1.05
N ILE A 32 3.33 -11.01 -0.25
CA ILE A 32 3.18 -11.15 1.20
C ILE A 32 1.70 -11.11 1.57
N VAL A 33 1.25 -12.10 2.31
CA VAL A 33 -0.12 -12.23 2.78
C VAL A 33 -0.17 -12.27 4.30
N GLY A 34 -1.31 -11.86 4.85
CA GLY A 34 -1.55 -11.79 6.28
C GLY A 34 -2.57 -10.71 6.62
N GLY A 35 -2.64 -10.31 7.85
CA GLY A 35 -3.60 -9.31 8.32
C GLY A 35 -3.09 -8.51 9.52
N ASN A 36 -3.83 -7.46 9.87
CA ASN A 36 -3.50 -6.66 11.04
C ASN A 36 -3.55 -7.51 12.32
N LYS A 37 -2.48 -7.44 13.12
CA LYS A 37 -2.27 -8.25 14.33
C LYS A 37 -2.30 -9.77 14.10
N ARG A 38 -1.97 -10.21 12.91
CA ARG A 38 -1.79 -11.61 12.54
C ARG A 38 -0.45 -11.77 11.86
N MET A 39 0.21 -12.91 12.02
CA MET A 39 1.46 -13.21 11.33
C MET A 39 1.30 -13.06 9.81
N HIS A 40 2.40 -12.72 9.16
CA HIS A 40 2.48 -12.63 7.71
C HIS A 40 3.34 -13.77 7.17
N THR A 41 3.04 -14.21 5.95
CA THR A 41 3.84 -15.20 5.24
C THR A 41 4.09 -14.77 3.79
N VAL A 42 5.12 -15.33 3.18
CA VAL A 42 5.52 -15.02 1.80
C VAL A 42 5.02 -16.11 0.87
N ILE A 43 4.37 -15.73 -0.22
CA ILE A 43 4.04 -16.62 -1.34
C ILE A 43 5.28 -16.67 -2.24
N GLU A 44 6.12 -17.66 -2.04
CA GLU A 44 7.45 -17.77 -2.68
C GLU A 44 7.43 -17.57 -4.21
N PRO A 45 6.51 -18.19 -5.00
CA PRO A 45 6.47 -18.00 -6.45
C PRO A 45 6.23 -16.55 -6.88
N TYR A 46 5.70 -15.70 -6.00
CA TYR A 46 5.38 -14.31 -6.28
C TYR A 46 6.47 -13.34 -5.82
N CYS A 47 7.36 -13.81 -4.95
CA CYS A 47 8.46 -12.99 -4.45
C CYS A 47 9.53 -12.79 -5.52
N THR A 48 9.88 -11.54 -5.78
CA THR A 48 10.90 -11.17 -6.77
C THR A 48 12.27 -10.90 -6.17
N GLY A 49 12.41 -10.97 -4.82
CA GLY A 49 13.66 -10.66 -4.15
C GLY A 49 14.05 -9.18 -4.19
N CYS A 50 13.08 -8.29 -4.33
CA CYS A 50 13.33 -6.84 -4.45
C CYS A 50 13.73 -6.14 -3.13
N GLU A 51 13.67 -6.85 -2.01
CA GLU A 51 14.12 -6.42 -0.67
C GLU A 51 13.35 -5.23 -0.05
N LEU A 52 12.33 -4.69 -0.72
CA LEU A 52 11.56 -3.52 -0.25
C LEU A 52 10.79 -3.78 1.07
N CYS A 53 10.59 -5.04 1.43
CA CYS A 53 9.94 -5.42 2.68
C CYS A 53 10.87 -5.36 3.90
N LEU A 54 12.21 -5.42 3.72
CA LEU A 54 13.17 -5.43 4.81
C LEU A 54 13.19 -4.12 5.59
N PRO A 55 13.44 -2.96 4.96
CA PRO A 55 13.62 -1.70 5.67
C PRO A 55 12.34 -1.19 6.37
N VAL A 56 11.19 -1.75 6.03
CA VAL A 56 9.91 -1.34 6.63
C VAL A 56 9.47 -2.24 7.78
N CYS A 57 10.22 -3.31 8.06
CA CYS A 57 9.91 -4.21 9.16
C CYS A 57 10.43 -3.62 10.48
N PRO A 58 9.57 -3.25 11.45
CA PRO A 58 10.01 -2.59 12.67
C PRO A 58 10.63 -3.55 13.70
N VAL A 59 10.54 -4.86 13.44
CA VAL A 59 11.08 -5.91 14.32
C VAL A 59 12.11 -6.81 13.62
N ASP A 60 12.54 -6.44 12.41
CA ASP A 60 13.56 -7.12 11.62
C ASP A 60 13.34 -8.66 11.47
N CYS A 61 12.07 -9.07 11.42
CA CYS A 61 11.70 -10.49 11.30
C CYS A 61 11.74 -11.02 9.85
N ILE A 62 12.33 -10.29 8.91
CA ILE A 62 12.40 -10.69 7.49
C ILE A 62 13.85 -10.95 7.12
N SER A 63 14.13 -12.14 6.62
CA SER A 63 15.43 -12.55 6.10
C SER A 63 15.35 -12.91 4.61
N LEU A 64 16.51 -13.08 3.98
CA LEU A 64 16.62 -13.45 2.57
C LEU A 64 17.31 -14.81 2.45
N VAL A 65 16.79 -15.64 1.55
CA VAL A 65 17.41 -16.89 1.16
C VAL A 65 17.64 -16.93 -0.35
N SER A 66 18.69 -17.61 -0.82
CA SER A 66 18.94 -17.79 -2.23
C SER A 66 17.87 -18.70 -2.85
N ALA A 67 17.30 -18.26 -3.99
CA ALA A 67 16.28 -18.99 -4.74
C ALA A 67 16.76 -19.47 -6.11
N SER A 68 17.93 -19.04 -6.57
CA SER A 68 18.46 -19.39 -7.89
C SER A 68 19.76 -20.21 -7.85
N GLY A 69 20.21 -20.59 -6.63
CA GLY A 69 21.50 -21.26 -6.44
C GLY A 69 22.64 -20.36 -6.93
N GLU A 70 23.42 -20.85 -7.89
CA GLU A 70 24.55 -20.11 -8.48
C GLU A 70 24.16 -19.20 -9.65
N LYS A 71 22.92 -19.29 -10.15
CA LYS A 71 22.46 -18.48 -11.28
C LYS A 71 22.25 -17.02 -10.83
N THR A 72 22.79 -16.10 -11.61
CA THR A 72 22.76 -14.65 -11.34
C THR A 72 22.08 -13.89 -12.47
N GLY A 73 21.67 -12.66 -12.20
CA GLY A 73 21.07 -11.75 -13.16
C GLY A 73 19.89 -12.38 -13.91
N TRP A 74 19.85 -12.24 -15.20
CA TRP A 74 18.78 -12.80 -16.03
C TRP A 74 18.75 -14.32 -16.11
N SER A 75 19.86 -15.01 -15.87
CA SER A 75 19.91 -16.48 -15.84
C SER A 75 19.17 -17.06 -14.61
N ALA A 76 18.93 -16.25 -13.61
CA ALA A 76 18.16 -16.62 -12.41
C ALA A 76 16.64 -16.60 -12.61
N TRP A 77 16.18 -16.21 -13.81
CA TRP A 77 14.76 -16.07 -14.14
C TRP A 77 14.39 -16.90 -15.37
N SER A 78 13.26 -17.60 -15.33
CA SER A 78 12.64 -18.08 -16.57
C SER A 78 11.81 -16.94 -17.22
N PRO A 79 11.58 -16.99 -18.54
CA PRO A 79 10.70 -16.05 -19.24
C PRO A 79 9.30 -15.96 -18.61
N GLU A 80 8.76 -17.11 -18.17
CA GLU A 80 7.45 -17.24 -17.54
C GLU A 80 7.43 -16.54 -16.18
N GLN A 81 8.45 -16.76 -15.35
CA GLN A 81 8.59 -16.11 -14.05
C GLN A 81 8.68 -14.58 -14.20
N ALA A 82 9.47 -14.12 -15.17
CA ALA A 82 9.62 -12.70 -15.45
C ALA A 82 8.30 -12.06 -15.95
N ALA A 83 7.57 -12.76 -16.83
CA ALA A 83 6.27 -12.32 -17.31
C ALA A 83 5.23 -12.26 -16.18
N GLN A 84 5.20 -13.28 -15.31
CA GLN A 84 4.30 -13.34 -14.16
C GLN A 84 4.59 -12.22 -13.17
N ALA A 85 5.85 -11.97 -12.83
CA ALA A 85 6.24 -10.88 -11.93
C ALA A 85 5.80 -9.51 -12.46
N ARG A 86 5.98 -9.27 -13.78
CA ARG A 86 5.54 -8.05 -14.46
C ARG A 86 4.02 -7.87 -14.43
N SER A 87 3.27 -8.93 -14.71
CA SER A 87 1.82 -8.92 -14.65
C SER A 87 1.33 -8.58 -13.24
N ARG A 88 1.89 -9.20 -12.20
CA ARG A 88 1.54 -8.93 -10.81
C ARG A 88 1.84 -7.48 -10.41
N TYR A 89 2.96 -6.93 -10.83
CA TYR A 89 3.29 -5.53 -10.60
C TYR A 89 2.25 -4.59 -11.25
N GLN A 90 1.82 -4.87 -12.47
CA GLN A 90 0.77 -4.07 -13.14
C GLN A 90 -0.56 -4.14 -12.39
N TRP A 91 -0.96 -5.33 -11.94
CA TRP A 91 -2.17 -5.50 -11.13
C TRP A 91 -2.09 -4.77 -9.80
N HIS A 92 -0.93 -4.81 -9.15
CA HIS A 92 -0.67 -4.07 -7.92
C HIS A 92 -0.86 -2.56 -8.13
N GLN A 93 -0.29 -1.98 -9.20
CA GLN A 93 -0.45 -0.57 -9.52
C GLN A 93 -1.92 -0.19 -9.78
N GLN A 94 -2.64 -1.00 -10.57
CA GLN A 94 -4.06 -0.76 -10.83
C GLN A 94 -4.90 -0.82 -9.55
N ARG A 95 -4.61 -1.78 -8.68
CA ARG A 95 -5.29 -1.88 -7.40
C ARG A 95 -5.02 -0.66 -6.52
N GLN A 96 -3.79 -0.22 -6.40
CA GLN A 96 -3.45 0.98 -5.62
C GLN A 96 -4.20 2.22 -6.13
N GLN A 97 -4.28 2.42 -7.44
CA GLN A 97 -5.04 3.53 -8.02
C GLN A 97 -6.52 3.45 -7.69
N ARG A 98 -7.13 2.27 -7.82
CA ARG A 98 -8.52 2.04 -7.45
C ARG A 98 -8.78 2.28 -5.97
N ASP A 99 -7.94 1.72 -5.09
CA ASP A 99 -8.07 1.86 -3.65
C ASP A 99 -7.94 3.32 -3.20
N LEU A 100 -7.06 4.09 -3.85
CA LEU A 100 -6.92 5.53 -3.62
C LEU A 100 -8.19 6.28 -4.05
N ALA A 101 -8.70 6.02 -5.24
CA ALA A 101 -9.94 6.64 -5.74
C ALA A 101 -11.15 6.33 -4.85
N GLU A 102 -11.29 5.08 -4.41
CA GLU A 102 -12.35 4.68 -3.48
C GLU A 102 -12.20 5.34 -2.12
N HIS A 103 -10.97 5.49 -1.62
CA HIS A 103 -10.70 6.19 -0.37
C HIS A 103 -11.11 7.66 -0.47
N GLU A 104 -10.72 8.35 -1.52
CA GLU A 104 -11.07 9.74 -1.77
C GLU A 104 -12.58 9.94 -1.90
N ALA A 105 -13.26 9.05 -2.65
CA ALA A 105 -14.71 9.09 -2.78
C ALA A 105 -15.41 8.93 -1.42
N ARG A 106 -14.95 7.98 -0.59
CA ARG A 106 -15.49 7.80 0.76
C ARG A 106 -15.26 9.01 1.66
N GLN A 107 -14.10 9.66 1.54
CA GLN A 107 -13.80 10.89 2.31
C GLN A 107 -14.69 12.05 1.84
N ALA A 108 -14.93 12.19 0.54
CA ALA A 108 -15.82 13.20 -0.01
C ALA A 108 -17.26 13.03 0.49
N LEU A 109 -17.78 11.79 0.45
CA LEU A 109 -19.12 11.47 0.99
C LEU A 109 -19.25 11.82 2.47
N LYS A 110 -18.26 11.43 3.30
CA LYS A 110 -18.24 11.79 4.73
C LYS A 110 -18.18 13.29 4.96
N ALA A 111 -17.48 14.04 4.10
CA ALA A 111 -17.39 15.48 4.21
C ALA A 111 -18.72 16.16 3.81
N GLN A 112 -19.41 15.64 2.79
CA GLN A 112 -20.75 16.09 2.40
C GLN A 112 -21.77 15.86 3.51
N ASP A 113 -21.84 14.65 4.05
CA ASP A 113 -22.72 14.30 5.15
C ASP A 113 -22.50 15.23 6.37
N LYS A 114 -21.24 15.49 6.74
CA LYS A 114 -20.90 16.44 7.80
C LYS A 114 -21.29 17.88 7.48
N LEU A 115 -21.30 18.27 6.21
CA LEU A 115 -21.71 19.60 5.77
C LEU A 115 -23.24 19.76 5.88
N GLU A 116 -23.99 18.76 5.46
CA GLU A 116 -25.45 18.72 5.53
C GLU A 116 -25.96 18.75 6.99
N HIS A 117 -25.29 17.99 7.87
CA HIS A 117 -25.64 17.85 9.27
C HIS A 117 -24.68 18.61 10.20
N LEU A 118 -24.12 19.76 9.75
CA LEU A 118 -23.04 20.46 10.44
C LEU A 118 -23.42 20.89 11.86
N ALA A 119 -24.67 21.29 12.09
CA ALA A 119 -25.16 21.71 13.40
C ALA A 119 -25.21 20.54 14.40
N GLU A 120 -25.57 19.35 13.93
CA GLU A 120 -25.67 18.12 14.74
C GLU A 120 -24.29 17.54 15.09
N HIS A 121 -23.35 17.59 14.13
CA HIS A 121 -21.98 17.08 14.29
C HIS A 121 -21.00 18.07 14.91
N SER A 122 -21.45 19.32 15.21
CA SER A 122 -20.59 20.36 15.75
C SER A 122 -20.97 20.70 17.19
N LYS A 123 -19.95 20.79 18.05
CA LYS A 123 -20.12 21.36 19.41
C LYS A 123 -20.17 22.89 19.43
N LEU A 124 -20.07 23.54 18.25
CA LEU A 124 -20.11 24.98 18.11
C LEU A 124 -21.57 25.44 18.14
N THR A 125 -21.90 26.36 19.04
CA THR A 125 -23.22 26.97 19.15
C THR A 125 -23.30 28.37 18.53
N ASN A 126 -22.13 28.99 18.26
CA ASN A 126 -22.06 30.32 17.65
C ASN A 126 -22.25 30.21 16.11
N PRO A 127 -23.29 30.90 15.54
CA PRO A 127 -23.56 30.88 14.10
C PRO A 127 -22.38 31.29 13.22
N ALA A 128 -21.67 32.35 13.60
CA ALA A 128 -20.50 32.81 12.82
C ALA A 128 -19.33 31.80 12.82
N ALA A 129 -19.20 31.00 13.87
CA ALA A 129 -18.21 29.91 13.93
C ALA A 129 -18.63 28.71 13.07
N LEU A 130 -19.93 28.41 13.03
CA LEU A 130 -20.50 27.38 12.16
C LEU A 130 -20.33 27.73 10.67
N ASP A 131 -20.59 28.99 10.31
CA ASP A 131 -20.42 29.46 8.92
C ASP A 131 -18.95 29.40 8.47
N ARG A 132 -18.02 29.80 9.32
CA ARG A 132 -16.58 29.63 9.05
C ARG A 132 -16.19 28.16 8.84
N LYS A 133 -16.69 27.26 9.68
CA LYS A 133 -16.45 25.83 9.56
C LYS A 133 -17.06 25.26 8.27
N ARG A 134 -18.26 25.71 7.88
CA ARG A 134 -18.92 25.37 6.62
C ARG A 134 -18.03 25.75 5.43
N SER A 135 -17.61 27.01 5.35
CA SER A 135 -16.75 27.51 4.29
C SER A 135 -15.44 26.75 4.16
N MET A 136 -14.83 26.34 5.29
CA MET A 136 -13.61 25.54 5.29
C MET A 136 -13.84 24.14 4.67
N ILE A 137 -14.97 23.48 5.00
CA ILE A 137 -15.31 22.14 4.46
C ILE A 137 -15.61 22.26 2.96
N GLU A 138 -16.40 23.27 2.54
CA GLU A 138 -16.71 23.53 1.14
C GLU A 138 -15.45 23.79 0.31
N ALA A 139 -14.55 24.62 0.80
CA ALA A 139 -13.27 24.88 0.15
C ALA A 139 -12.37 23.63 0.05
N ALA A 140 -12.39 22.75 1.05
CA ALA A 140 -11.67 21.49 1.02
C ALA A 140 -12.27 20.52 -0.02
N LEU A 141 -13.60 20.40 -0.09
CA LEU A 141 -14.31 19.62 -1.09
C LEU A 141 -14.06 20.13 -2.52
N ALA A 142 -14.09 21.44 -2.74
CA ALA A 142 -13.80 22.05 -4.02
C ALA A 142 -12.37 21.72 -4.49
N ARG A 143 -11.37 21.81 -3.59
CA ARG A 143 -9.98 21.44 -3.90
C ARG A 143 -9.82 19.95 -4.21
N ALA A 144 -10.54 19.07 -3.53
CA ALA A 144 -10.53 17.64 -3.80
C ALA A 144 -11.11 17.33 -5.19
N LYS A 145 -12.27 17.93 -5.54
CA LYS A 145 -12.88 17.79 -6.86
C LYS A 145 -11.99 18.32 -7.99
N ALA A 146 -11.33 19.46 -7.79
CA ALA A 146 -10.41 20.01 -8.78
C ALA A 146 -9.19 19.10 -9.05
N ARG A 147 -8.65 18.44 -8.03
CA ARG A 147 -7.58 17.45 -8.20
C ARG A 147 -8.03 16.22 -8.99
N GLN A 148 -9.24 15.73 -8.77
CA GLN A 148 -9.78 14.58 -9.49
C GLN A 148 -10.09 14.91 -10.97
N ALA A 149 -10.44 16.16 -11.30
CA ALA A 149 -10.69 16.59 -12.66
C ALA A 149 -9.41 16.87 -13.48
N GLY A 150 -8.26 17.04 -12.81
CA GLY A 150 -6.96 17.33 -13.45
C GLY A 150 -6.06 16.10 -13.64
N ASN A 151 -6.50 14.90 -13.27
CA ASN A 151 -5.85 13.61 -13.50
C ASN A 151 -6.60 12.82 -14.58
#